data_9f899b8ca975b2bab02a591aec65280c
#
_entry.id   9f899b8ca975b2bab02a591aec65280c
#
_cell.length_a   1.000
_cell.length_b   1.000
_cell.length_c   1.000
_cell.angle_alpha   90.00
_cell.angle_beta   90.00
_cell.angle_gamma   90.00
#
_symmetry.space_group_name_H-M   'P 1'
#
loop_
_entity.id
_entity.type
_entity.pdbx_description
1 polymer ?
#
loop_
_entity_poly.entity_id
_entity_poly.type
_entity_poly.pdbx_seq_one_letter_code
_entity_poly.pdbx_strand_id
1 'polypeptide(L)'
;MGKAKPKNWIVGRWLIESMEQWDRDFIDEEVRGYFEFDAKDSGDFQFGYVQGQIDYRHGERDGKPAVEFTWDGHDEMEAAQGRGWMVLDDDELTGRLFIHFGDDSGIVLKRAPEKKAKPRKRK
;
A
#
# COMPACT_ATOMS: atom_id res chain seq x y z
N MET A 1 -24.88 -13.30 3.16
CA MET A 1 -24.47 -13.08 3.28
C MET A 1 -23.55 -12.83 2.80
N GLY A 2 -23.33 -12.46 2.69
CA GLY A 2 -22.53 -12.13 2.14
C GLY A 2 -21.44 -12.43 2.47
N LYS A 3 -20.83 -12.50 2.14
CA LYS A 3 -19.92 -12.80 2.53
C LYS A 3 -19.01 -11.87 2.55
N ALA A 4 -18.73 -11.28 3.47
CA ALA A 4 -17.67 -10.38 3.71
C ALA A 4 -16.38 -11.01 3.34
N LYS A 5 -15.47 -10.28 2.83
CA LYS A 5 -14.17 -10.79 2.58
C LYS A 5 -13.50 -11.13 3.88
N PRO A 6 -12.68 -12.14 3.91
CA PRO A 6 -11.90 -12.43 5.10
C PRO A 6 -11.03 -11.23 5.43
N LYS A 7 -10.70 -11.03 6.68
CA LYS A 7 -9.90 -9.91 7.07
C LYS A 7 -8.50 -9.95 6.52
N ASN A 8 -8.02 -11.07 6.07
CA ASN A 8 -6.68 -11.15 5.54
C ASN A 8 -6.60 -10.87 4.04
N TRP A 9 -7.69 -10.39 3.43
CA TRP A 9 -7.66 -10.14 1.99
C TRP A 9 -6.57 -9.13 1.59
N ILE A 10 -6.22 -8.21 2.49
CA ILE A 10 -5.25 -7.18 2.20
C ILE A 10 -3.81 -7.67 2.44
N VAL A 11 -3.63 -8.73 3.18
CA VAL A 11 -2.31 -9.20 3.61
C VAL A 11 -1.45 -9.55 2.41
N GLY A 12 -0.20 -9.12 2.41
CA GLY A 12 0.75 -9.41 1.37
C GLY A 12 1.24 -8.15 0.71
N ARG A 13 1.95 -8.32 -0.36
CA ARG A 13 2.60 -7.22 -1.06
C ARG A 13 1.79 -6.79 -2.26
N TRP A 14 1.67 -5.49 -2.41
CA TRP A 14 0.98 -4.86 -3.53
C TRP A 14 1.98 -3.92 -4.18
N LEU A 15 2.06 -3.94 -5.48
CA LEU A 15 2.97 -3.07 -6.20
C LEU A 15 2.24 -1.82 -6.66
N ILE A 16 2.90 -0.68 -6.60
CA ILE A 16 2.29 0.56 -7.02
C ILE A 16 2.27 0.61 -8.53
N GLU A 17 1.06 0.64 -9.08
CA GLU A 17 0.89 0.69 -10.50
C GLU A 17 1.03 2.13 -10.98
N SER A 18 0.44 3.07 -10.29
CA SER A 18 0.53 4.48 -10.64
C SER A 18 0.17 5.36 -9.46
N MET A 19 0.63 6.59 -9.50
CA MET A 19 0.23 7.62 -8.54
C MET A 19 -0.06 8.88 -9.32
N GLU A 20 -0.98 9.66 -8.81
CA GLU A 20 -1.39 10.88 -9.47
C GLU A 20 -0.30 11.94 -9.48
N GLN A 21 0.42 12.08 -8.39
CA GLN A 21 1.41 13.13 -8.24
C GLN A 21 2.82 12.80 -8.68
N TRP A 22 3.15 11.54 -8.82
CA TRP A 22 4.51 11.14 -9.15
C TRP A 22 4.53 10.13 -10.27
N ASP A 23 5.56 10.20 -11.09
CA ASP A 23 5.65 9.29 -12.24
C ASP A 23 6.42 8.03 -11.86
N ARG A 24 6.47 7.12 -12.77
CA ARG A 24 7.08 5.80 -12.57
C ARG A 24 8.55 5.90 -12.16
N ASP A 25 9.29 6.81 -12.77
CA ASP A 25 10.70 6.94 -12.46
C ASP A 25 10.91 7.34 -11.01
N PHE A 26 10.10 8.25 -10.49
CA PHE A 26 10.22 8.63 -9.10
C PHE A 26 9.77 7.50 -8.18
N ILE A 27 8.64 6.89 -8.50
CA ILE A 27 8.06 5.85 -7.65
C ILE A 27 9.06 4.73 -7.45
N ASP A 28 9.74 4.33 -8.50
CA ASP A 28 10.65 3.19 -8.45
C ASP A 28 12.12 3.58 -8.30
N GLU A 29 12.38 4.79 -7.84
CA GLU A 29 13.75 5.32 -7.78
C GLU A 29 14.70 4.44 -6.96
N GLU A 30 14.27 4.00 -5.80
CA GLU A 30 15.11 3.19 -4.94
C GLU A 30 14.77 1.72 -5.03
N VAL A 31 13.51 1.38 -5.00
CA VAL A 31 13.01 0.01 -5.09
C VAL A 31 11.73 0.08 -5.88
N ARG A 32 11.25 -1.03 -6.35
CA ARG A 32 9.93 -1.09 -6.97
C ARG A 32 8.93 -0.62 -5.94
N GLY A 33 8.19 0.44 -6.21
CA GLY A 33 7.25 1.00 -5.24
C GLY A 33 6.23 -0.04 -4.78
N TYR A 34 5.98 -0.09 -3.50
CA TYR A 34 5.12 -1.12 -2.93
C TYR A 34 4.44 -0.70 -1.63
N PHE A 35 3.39 -1.42 -1.30
CA PHE A 35 2.78 -1.40 0.02
C PHE A 35 2.70 -2.86 0.45
N GLU A 36 2.99 -3.13 1.67
CA GLU A 36 2.89 -4.50 2.18
C GLU A 36 2.14 -4.46 3.51
N PHE A 37 1.17 -5.35 3.67
CA PHE A 37 0.31 -5.38 4.84
C PHE A 37 0.46 -6.73 5.52
N ASP A 38 0.56 -6.74 6.84
CA ASP A 38 0.65 -7.99 7.57
C ASP A 38 -0.69 -8.30 8.24
N ALA A 39 -0.79 -9.42 8.90
CA ALA A 39 -2.04 -9.84 9.49
C ALA A 39 -2.31 -9.24 10.84
N LYS A 40 -1.44 -8.34 11.32
CA LYS A 40 -1.59 -7.74 12.61
C LYS A 40 -1.89 -6.26 12.54
N ASP A 41 -2.56 -5.83 11.50
CA ASP A 41 -3.00 -4.44 11.32
C ASP A 41 -1.83 -3.46 11.12
N SER A 42 -0.73 -3.97 10.65
CA SER A 42 0.46 -3.16 10.37
C SER A 42 0.97 -3.40 8.98
N GLY A 43 1.89 -2.59 8.57
CA GLY A 43 2.50 -2.76 7.27
C GLY A 43 3.55 -1.72 7.03
N ASP A 44 4.02 -1.66 5.80
CA ASP A 44 5.00 -0.65 5.42
C ASP A 44 4.90 -0.38 3.94
N PHE A 45 5.48 0.71 3.51
CA PHE A 45 5.52 1.05 2.09
C PHE A 45 6.76 1.83 1.77
N GLN A 46 7.06 1.86 0.50
CA GLN A 46 8.11 2.75 0.00
C GLN A 46 7.79 3.14 -1.44
N PHE A 47 7.92 4.42 -1.74
CA PHE A 47 7.94 4.88 -3.11
C PHE A 47 8.94 6.03 -3.16
N GLY A 48 9.83 6.00 -4.12
CA GLY A 48 10.88 6.98 -4.17
C GLY A 48 11.69 6.91 -2.89
N TYR A 49 11.87 8.04 -2.25
CA TYR A 49 12.60 8.10 -1.00
C TYR A 49 11.67 8.15 0.21
N VAL A 50 10.37 7.98 -0.01
CA VAL A 50 9.40 8.04 1.07
C VAL A 50 9.17 6.64 1.59
N GLN A 51 9.36 6.44 2.88
CA GLN A 51 9.13 5.16 3.51
C GLN A 51 8.24 5.36 4.71
N GLY A 52 7.32 4.46 4.94
CA GLY A 52 6.41 4.59 6.06
C GLY A 52 6.05 3.27 6.69
N GLN A 53 5.79 3.32 7.99
CA GLN A 53 5.24 2.20 8.74
C GLN A 53 3.77 2.47 8.87
N ILE A 54 2.95 1.49 8.64
CA ILE A 54 1.50 1.61 8.54
C ILE A 54 0.80 1.00 9.74
N ASP A 55 -0.24 1.69 10.19
CA ASP A 55 -1.19 1.17 11.16
C ASP A 55 -2.53 1.25 10.47
N TYR A 56 -3.18 0.12 10.19
CA TYR A 56 -4.41 0.16 9.39
C TYR A 56 -5.59 -0.46 10.10
N ARG A 57 -6.77 -0.10 9.65
CA ARG A 57 -8.01 -0.63 10.18
C ARG A 57 -8.90 -1.03 9.01
N HIS A 58 -9.60 -2.12 9.16
CA HIS A 58 -10.53 -2.59 8.14
C HIS A 58 -11.81 -1.77 8.16
N GLY A 59 -12.40 -1.60 7.02
CA GLY A 59 -13.65 -0.90 6.87
C GLY A 59 -14.26 -1.19 5.53
N GLU A 60 -15.05 -0.27 5.06
CA GLU A 60 -15.78 -0.45 3.86
C GLU A 60 -16.05 0.89 3.23
N ARG A 61 -16.05 0.97 1.92
CA ARG A 61 -16.41 2.18 1.19
C ARG A 61 -17.27 1.76 0.02
N ASP A 62 -18.44 2.36 -0.07
CA ASP A 62 -19.34 2.10 -1.18
C ASP A 62 -19.58 0.60 -1.36
N GLY A 63 -19.68 -0.10 -0.26
CA GLY A 63 -19.96 -1.52 -0.30
C GLY A 63 -18.76 -2.41 -0.59
N LYS A 64 -17.58 -1.85 -0.72
CA LYS A 64 -16.39 -2.61 -1.04
C LYS A 64 -15.46 -2.69 0.14
N PRO A 65 -14.69 -3.78 0.26
CA PRO A 65 -13.72 -3.87 1.34
C PRO A 65 -12.71 -2.75 1.26
N ALA A 66 -12.36 -2.18 2.39
CA ALA A 66 -11.45 -1.06 2.42
C ALA A 66 -10.61 -1.08 3.66
N VAL A 67 -9.52 -0.33 3.66
CA VAL A 67 -8.74 -0.08 4.86
C VAL A 67 -8.48 1.41 4.94
N GLU A 68 -8.34 1.90 6.15
CA GLU A 68 -7.89 3.26 6.41
C GLU A 68 -6.62 3.11 7.20
N PHE A 69 -5.70 4.00 7.02
CA PHE A 69 -4.43 3.85 7.72
C PHE A 69 -3.80 5.19 8.06
N THR A 70 -2.94 5.16 9.04
CA THR A 70 -2.00 6.23 9.30
C THR A 70 -0.62 5.68 9.06
N TRP A 71 0.33 6.52 8.83
CA TRP A 71 1.70 6.07 8.62
C TRP A 71 2.68 7.07 9.18
N ASP A 72 3.87 6.58 9.49
CA ASP A 72 4.91 7.37 10.09
C ASP A 72 6.23 6.86 9.53
N GLY A 73 7.08 7.72 9.11
CA GLY A 73 8.34 7.32 8.50
C GLY A 73 9.18 8.52 8.15
N HIS A 74 9.69 8.54 6.93
CA HIS A 74 10.57 9.61 6.53
C HIS A 74 10.60 9.75 5.01
N ASP A 75 11.06 10.91 4.57
CA ASP A 75 11.25 11.20 3.18
C ASP A 75 12.72 11.61 3.11
N GLU A 76 13.57 10.74 2.65
CA GLU A 76 15.00 10.88 2.72
C GLU A 76 15.38 11.04 4.19
N MET A 77 15.89 12.15 4.60
CA MET A 77 16.33 12.34 5.97
C MET A 77 15.31 13.06 6.82
N GLU A 78 14.20 13.43 6.26
CA GLU A 78 13.22 14.20 7.02
C GLU A 78 12.08 13.36 7.50
N ALA A 79 11.67 13.55 8.74
CA ALA A 79 10.53 12.81 9.28
C ALA A 79 9.29 13.16 8.48
N ALA A 80 8.45 12.19 8.24
CA ALA A 80 7.21 12.38 7.51
C ALA A 80 6.15 11.48 8.09
N GLN A 81 4.89 11.85 7.96
CA GLN A 81 3.79 11.04 8.44
C GLN A 81 2.54 11.42 7.67
N GLY A 82 1.51 10.64 7.81
CA GLY A 82 0.27 10.93 7.13
C GLY A 82 -0.78 9.87 7.32
N ARG A 83 -1.68 9.80 6.38
CA ARG A 83 -2.79 8.86 6.42
C ARG A 83 -3.18 8.48 5.00
N GLY A 84 -4.12 7.59 4.90
CA GLY A 84 -4.63 7.20 3.60
C GLY A 84 -5.75 6.18 3.71
N TRP A 85 -6.23 5.78 2.58
CA TRP A 85 -7.25 4.73 2.50
C TRP A 85 -7.08 4.00 1.18
N MET A 86 -7.51 2.74 1.18
CA MET A 86 -7.47 1.92 -0.03
C MET A 86 -8.75 1.12 -0.11
N VAL A 87 -9.26 0.92 -1.29
CA VAL A 87 -10.49 0.17 -1.53
C VAL A 87 -10.16 -0.94 -2.51
N LEU A 88 -10.65 -2.14 -2.23
CA LEU A 88 -10.47 -3.27 -3.13
C LEU A 88 -11.51 -3.20 -4.23
N ASP A 89 -11.06 -3.18 -5.47
CA ASP A 89 -11.94 -3.11 -6.61
C ASP A 89 -11.42 -4.15 -7.60
N ASP A 90 -12.07 -5.27 -7.65
CA ASP A 90 -11.61 -6.44 -8.40
C ASP A 90 -10.26 -6.85 -7.85
N ASP A 91 -9.21 -6.81 -8.60
CA ASP A 91 -7.91 -7.21 -8.16
C ASP A 91 -7.03 -6.05 -7.85
N GLU A 92 -7.53 -4.84 -7.85
CA GLU A 92 -6.72 -3.66 -7.62
C GLU A 92 -7.09 -3.00 -6.34
N LEU A 93 -6.15 -2.29 -5.76
CA LEU A 93 -6.45 -1.36 -4.68
C LEU A 93 -6.39 0.02 -5.28
N THR A 94 -7.40 0.83 -5.00
CA THR A 94 -7.36 2.23 -5.40
C THR A 94 -7.58 3.05 -4.15
N GLY A 95 -6.94 4.16 -4.04
CA GLY A 95 -7.09 4.95 -2.84
C GLY A 95 -6.36 6.27 -2.94
N ARG A 96 -6.00 6.77 -1.76
CA ARG A 96 -5.35 8.06 -1.69
C ARG A 96 -4.37 8.07 -0.52
N LEU A 97 -3.22 8.65 -0.74
CA LEU A 97 -2.20 8.77 0.27
C LEU A 97 -2.05 10.24 0.60
N PHE A 98 -2.03 10.57 1.88
CA PHE A 98 -1.87 11.94 2.33
C PHE A 98 -0.60 12.07 3.13
N ILE A 99 0.20 13.08 2.81
CA ILE A 99 1.38 13.40 3.60
C ILE A 99 0.99 14.60 4.47
N HIS A 100 1.17 14.47 5.76
CA HIS A 100 0.76 15.50 6.72
C HIS A 100 1.46 16.81 6.39
N PHE A 101 0.69 17.84 6.17
CA PHE A 101 1.17 19.17 5.76
C PHE A 101 1.86 19.16 4.40
N GLY A 102 1.64 18.14 3.62
CA GLY A 102 2.27 18.01 2.31
C GLY A 102 1.28 17.65 1.23
N ASP A 103 1.75 16.99 0.23
CA ASP A 103 0.94 16.58 -0.91
C ASP A 103 0.02 15.44 -0.58
N ASP A 104 -0.98 15.25 -1.42
CA ASP A 104 -1.73 14.00 -1.39
C ASP A 104 -1.84 13.51 -2.82
N SER A 105 -2.06 12.24 -2.97
CA SER A 105 -2.03 11.62 -4.30
C SER A 105 -2.95 10.44 -4.36
N GLY A 106 -3.66 10.34 -5.46
CA GLY A 106 -4.35 9.10 -5.78
C GLY A 106 -3.32 8.02 -6.03
N ILE A 107 -3.69 6.79 -5.82
CA ILE A 107 -2.78 5.67 -5.98
C ILE A 107 -3.54 4.42 -6.43
N VAL A 108 -2.92 3.66 -7.29
CA VAL A 108 -3.46 2.38 -7.76
C VAL A 108 -2.40 1.34 -7.54
N LEU A 109 -2.79 0.23 -6.93
CA LEU A 109 -1.87 -0.87 -6.67
C LEU A 109 -2.43 -2.17 -7.20
N LYS A 110 -1.54 -3.09 -7.53
CA LYS A 110 -1.92 -4.41 -7.96
C LYS A 110 -1.20 -5.42 -7.12
N ARG A 111 -1.82 -6.55 -6.90
CA ARG A 111 -1.20 -7.61 -6.11
C ARG A 111 0.12 -8.02 -6.75
N ALA A 112 1.17 -8.10 -5.97
CA ALA A 112 2.44 -8.58 -6.48
C ALA A 112 2.31 -10.03 -6.91
N PRO A 113 2.96 -10.44 -7.93
CA PRO A 113 2.91 -11.81 -8.36
C PRO A 113 3.40 -12.72 -7.26
N GLU A 114 2.77 -13.91 -7.07
CA GLU A 114 3.17 -14.75 -6.08
C GLU A 114 4.43 -15.26 -6.46
N LYS A 115 5.29 -15.35 -5.62
CA LYS A 115 6.54 -15.76 -5.82
C LYS A 115 6.59 -17.10 -5.98
N LYS A 116 6.08 -17.76 -6.55
CA LYS A 116 6.07 -18.96 -6.71
C LYS A 116 7.10 -19.53 -6.41
N ALA A 117 7.36 -19.70 -5.89
CA ALA A 117 8.15 -20.37 -5.41
C ALA A 117 9.29 -20.38 -6.02
N LYS A 118 9.87 -19.96 -6.09
CA LYS A 118 10.83 -19.83 -6.45
C LYS A 118 11.52 -20.58 -5.91
N PRO A 119 11.80 -21.31 -6.11
CA PRO A 119 12.31 -22.20 -5.51
C PRO A 119 13.36 -21.91 -4.89
N ARG A 120 13.71 -21.97 -4.46
CA ARG A 120 14.54 -21.75 -3.77
C ARG A 120 15.56 -22.34 -3.99
N LYS A 121 16.01 -22.41 -4.42
CA LYS A 121 16.77 -22.86 -4.63
C LYS A 121 17.45 -23.54 -4.20
N ARG A 122 17.56 -23.96 -4.18
CA ARG A 122 17.83 -24.55 -3.63
C ARG A 122 18.51 -25.04 -3.45
N LYS A 123 18.78 -25.17 -3.44
CA LYS A 123 19.06 -25.56 -3.18
C LYS A 123 19.42 -25.84 -3.09
#